data_04c8c12e3861bd4a65e34ae826ed44f3
#
_entry.id   04c8c12e3861bd4a65e34ae826ed44f3
#
_cell.length_a   1.000
_cell.length_b   1.000
_cell.length_c   1.000
_cell.angle_alpha   90.00
_cell.angle_beta   90.00
_cell.angle_gamma   90.00
#
_symmetry.space_group_name_H-M   'P 1'
#
loop_
_entity.id
_entity.type
_entity.pdbx_description
1 polymer ?
#
loop_
_entity_poly.entity_id
_entity_poly.type
_entity_poly.pdbx_seq_one_letter_code
_entity_poly.pdbx_strand_id
1 'polypeptide(L)'
;THVKLNPPKDTPIDHILINAAECEPYLTCDYRLMLEEPERIVKGLQIMLKLHPGAKGVIGIEMNKPKAIESMTKACEGIDNITVQPLVTKFPQGSEKHLIYAITKREVKSGALPASAGCIVDNVDTVVAIERAICKGRPLMRRIVTVSGKGIKNPGNYKIRIGMTLRDLVDAIGGFNEGANAPVKLIAGGPMMGPTLYTLDVASVKTTSGLLCFTQEEAFIPEERNCIRCGKCVEHCPMGLQPFLLNACALKGDGEGFVKHHGLDCIECGSCSYECPAKRQLAQSIRATKKIEAGKKAAAAAAARAKAEAEAKAKAEKN
;
A
#
# COMPACT_ATOMS: atom_id res chain seq x y z
N THR A 1 4.90 -8.62 8.93
CA THR A 1 6.38 -8.43 8.92
C THR A 1 7.11 -9.76 9.03
N HIS A 2 6.84 -10.59 10.09
CA HIS A 2 7.56 -11.86 10.29
C HIS A 2 7.50 -12.80 9.07
N VAL A 3 6.37 -12.87 8.36
CA VAL A 3 6.24 -13.68 7.13
C VAL A 3 7.16 -13.16 6.02
N LYS A 4 7.26 -11.84 5.83
CA LYS A 4 8.15 -11.24 4.81
C LYS A 4 9.63 -11.47 5.15
N LEU A 5 9.99 -11.38 6.44
CA LEU A 5 11.35 -11.54 6.93
C LEU A 5 11.81 -13.01 7.05
N ASN A 6 10.89 -13.96 6.86
CA ASN A 6 11.19 -15.39 6.87
C ASN A 6 10.65 -16.06 5.60
N PRO A 7 11.21 -15.74 4.42
CA PRO A 7 10.86 -16.38 3.16
C PRO A 7 11.26 -17.87 3.18
N PRO A 8 10.79 -18.68 2.23
CA PRO A 8 11.25 -20.06 2.08
C PRO A 8 12.78 -20.14 2.00
N LYS A 9 13.38 -21.18 2.60
CA LYS A 9 14.86 -21.33 2.73
C LYS A 9 15.60 -21.27 1.38
N ASP A 10 14.95 -21.72 0.30
CA ASP A 10 15.52 -21.75 -1.04
C ASP A 10 15.36 -20.41 -1.81
N THR A 11 14.93 -19.35 -1.12
CA THR A 11 14.73 -18.04 -1.74
C THR A 11 15.75 -17.06 -1.15
N PRO A 12 16.93 -16.88 -1.80
CA PRO A 12 17.94 -15.95 -1.32
C PRO A 12 17.44 -14.51 -1.41
N ILE A 13 17.63 -13.77 -0.33
CA ILE A 13 17.32 -12.33 -0.26
C ILE A 13 18.62 -11.55 -0.32
N ASP A 14 18.75 -10.69 -1.30
CA ASP A 14 19.92 -9.83 -1.49
C ASP A 14 19.61 -8.33 -1.37
N HIS A 15 18.31 -7.95 -1.30
CA HIS A 15 17.88 -6.57 -1.10
C HIS A 15 16.74 -6.47 -0.08
N ILE A 16 16.89 -5.53 0.87
CA ILE A 16 15.81 -5.08 1.75
C ILE A 16 15.48 -3.64 1.37
N LEU A 17 14.29 -3.44 0.78
CA LEU A 17 13.85 -2.15 0.27
C LEU A 17 12.86 -1.52 1.23
N ILE A 18 13.18 -0.32 1.70
CA ILE A 18 12.29 0.46 2.54
C ILE A 18 11.49 1.40 1.65
N ASN A 19 10.19 1.16 1.61
CA ASN A 19 9.24 2.00 0.92
C ASN A 19 9.00 3.28 1.74
N ALA A 20 9.66 4.34 1.33
CA ALA A 20 9.55 5.69 1.86
C ALA A 20 9.07 6.67 0.76
N ALA A 21 8.46 6.14 -0.31
CA ALA A 21 7.98 6.93 -1.43
C ALA A 21 6.82 7.86 -1.02
N GLU A 22 5.84 7.34 -0.24
CA GLU A 22 4.63 8.06 0.16
C GLU A 22 3.98 8.75 -1.05
N CYS A 23 3.62 7.93 -2.07
CA CYS A 23 3.15 8.41 -3.36
C CYS A 23 1.67 8.81 -3.40
N GLU A 24 0.89 8.48 -2.36
CA GLU A 24 -0.51 8.90 -2.23
C GLU A 24 -0.58 10.41 -1.93
N PRO A 25 -1.33 11.20 -2.70
CA PRO A 25 -1.56 12.61 -2.36
C PRO A 25 -2.19 12.79 -0.99
N TYR A 26 -2.03 13.95 -0.38
CA TYR A 26 -2.53 14.34 0.94
C TYR A 26 -1.88 13.63 2.14
N LEU A 27 -1.18 12.51 1.97
CA LEU A 27 -0.49 11.82 3.07
C LEU A 27 0.92 12.40 3.28
N THR A 28 1.30 12.58 4.55
CA THR A 28 2.60 13.14 4.96
C THR A 28 3.18 12.47 6.21
N CYS A 29 2.57 11.40 6.70
CA CYS A 29 2.99 10.73 7.93
C CYS A 29 4.38 10.06 7.80
N ASP A 30 4.67 9.45 6.66
CA ASP A 30 5.98 8.83 6.39
C ASP A 30 7.06 9.89 6.19
N TYR A 31 6.74 10.99 5.50
CA TYR A 31 7.63 12.14 5.33
C TYR A 31 8.05 12.73 6.68
N ARG A 32 7.08 12.98 7.58
CA ARG A 32 7.37 13.49 8.93
C ARG A 32 8.23 12.51 9.73
N LEU A 33 7.98 11.22 9.61
CA LEU A 33 8.76 10.19 10.29
C LEU A 33 10.23 10.18 9.85
N MET A 34 10.48 10.36 8.55
CA MET A 34 11.85 10.48 8.00
C MET A 34 12.59 11.72 8.49
N LEU A 35 11.87 12.80 8.80
CA LEU A 35 12.47 14.02 9.35
C LEU A 35 12.70 13.97 10.87
N GLU A 36 11.83 13.28 11.60
CA GLU A 36 11.82 13.31 13.07
C GLU A 36 12.54 12.11 13.71
N GLU A 37 12.54 10.93 13.06
CA GLU A 37 13.11 9.70 13.62
C GLU A 37 14.04 8.97 12.62
N PRO A 38 14.91 9.66 11.83
CA PRO A 38 15.70 9.01 10.77
C PRO A 38 16.65 7.92 11.30
N GLU A 39 17.28 8.11 12.46
CA GLU A 39 18.21 7.14 13.05
C GLU A 39 17.49 5.84 13.43
N ARG A 40 16.21 5.92 13.80
CA ARG A 40 15.40 4.72 14.10
C ARG A 40 15.07 3.93 12.85
N ILE A 41 14.81 4.62 11.74
CA ILE A 41 14.59 3.96 10.46
C ILE A 41 15.85 3.20 10.06
N VAL A 42 17.01 3.84 10.11
CA VAL A 42 18.30 3.21 9.81
C VAL A 42 18.57 2.02 10.74
N LYS A 43 18.38 2.19 12.04
CA LYS A 43 18.59 1.12 13.04
C LYS A 43 17.63 -0.07 12.84
N GLY A 44 16.37 0.20 12.50
CA GLY A 44 15.40 -0.83 12.17
C GLY A 44 15.79 -1.62 10.92
N LEU A 45 16.29 -0.93 9.88
CA LEU A 45 16.81 -1.57 8.68
C LEU A 45 18.06 -2.41 8.97
N GLN A 46 18.98 -1.93 9.82
CA GLN A 46 20.13 -2.71 10.27
C GLN A 46 19.71 -4.00 10.99
N ILE A 47 18.65 -3.96 11.80
CA ILE A 47 18.10 -5.17 12.46
C ILE A 47 17.58 -6.15 11.41
N MET A 48 16.86 -5.67 10.38
CA MET A 48 16.36 -6.52 9.29
C MET A 48 17.50 -7.15 8.49
N LEU A 49 18.55 -6.40 8.20
CA LEU A 49 19.75 -6.87 7.49
C LEU A 49 20.51 -7.98 8.23
N LYS A 50 20.47 -8.00 9.58
CA LYS A 50 21.07 -9.10 10.37
C LYS A 50 20.39 -10.45 10.12
N LEU A 51 19.12 -10.47 9.68
CA LEU A 51 18.40 -11.69 9.34
C LEU A 51 18.77 -12.22 7.94
N HIS A 52 19.35 -11.37 7.10
CA HIS A 52 19.76 -11.69 5.72
C HIS A 52 21.20 -11.22 5.48
N PRO A 53 22.21 -11.97 6.00
CA PRO A 53 23.61 -11.60 5.82
C PRO A 53 23.99 -11.45 4.34
N GLY A 54 24.67 -10.36 4.00
CA GLY A 54 25.04 -10.03 2.61
C GLY A 54 24.00 -9.24 1.83
N ALA A 55 22.78 -9.07 2.37
CA ALA A 55 21.78 -8.21 1.71
C ALA A 55 22.12 -6.72 1.83
N LYS A 56 21.71 -5.95 0.82
CA LYS A 56 21.80 -4.48 0.79
C LYS A 56 20.48 -3.85 1.23
N GLY A 57 20.56 -2.83 2.06
CA GLY A 57 19.43 -1.99 2.46
C GLY A 57 19.30 -0.78 1.53
N VAL A 58 18.10 -0.54 0.99
CA VAL A 58 17.85 0.63 0.16
C VAL A 58 16.58 1.33 0.61
N ILE A 59 16.69 2.63 0.90
CA ILE A 59 15.55 3.48 1.29
C ILE A 59 15.13 4.29 0.07
N GLY A 60 13.98 3.96 -0.51
CA GLY A 60 13.45 4.62 -1.71
C GLY A 60 12.57 5.82 -1.35
N ILE A 61 12.98 7.03 -1.72
CA ILE A 61 12.29 8.28 -1.39
C ILE A 61 12.03 9.07 -2.68
N GLU A 62 10.80 9.56 -2.89
CA GLU A 62 10.51 10.41 -4.05
C GLU A 62 11.21 11.77 -4.01
N MET A 63 11.66 12.25 -5.18
CA MET A 63 12.42 13.51 -5.33
C MET A 63 11.66 14.77 -4.89
N ASN A 64 10.33 14.71 -4.76
CA ASN A 64 9.54 15.81 -4.19
C ASN A 64 9.71 15.99 -2.68
N LYS A 65 10.54 15.16 -2.03
CA LYS A 65 10.84 15.18 -0.59
C LYS A 65 12.33 15.43 -0.31
N PRO A 66 12.93 16.55 -0.81
CA PRO A 66 14.38 16.76 -0.74
C PRO A 66 14.92 16.77 0.69
N LYS A 67 14.18 17.36 1.66
CA LYS A 67 14.58 17.36 3.08
C LYS A 67 14.60 15.96 3.69
N ALA A 68 13.70 15.06 3.28
CA ALA A 68 13.73 13.67 3.75
C ALA A 68 14.91 12.90 3.13
N ILE A 69 15.24 13.16 1.86
CA ILE A 69 16.43 12.59 1.21
C ILE A 69 17.69 13.02 1.96
N GLU A 70 17.84 14.32 2.25
CA GLU A 70 18.96 14.87 3.00
C GLU A 70 19.06 14.25 4.41
N SER A 71 17.97 14.27 5.17
CA SER A 71 17.90 13.71 6.53
C SER A 71 18.29 12.23 6.56
N MET A 72 17.71 11.42 5.66
CA MET A 72 18.00 10.00 5.60
C MET A 72 19.40 9.70 5.09
N THR A 73 19.92 10.47 4.14
CA THR A 73 21.31 10.32 3.66
C THR A 73 22.30 10.58 4.78
N LYS A 74 22.09 11.65 5.55
CA LYS A 74 22.90 11.95 6.73
C LYS A 74 22.85 10.84 7.79
N ALA A 75 21.67 10.30 8.04
CA ALA A 75 21.52 9.20 9.00
C ALA A 75 22.17 7.88 8.54
N CYS A 76 22.43 7.72 7.25
CA CYS A 76 23.11 6.55 6.68
C CYS A 76 24.63 6.73 6.56
N GLU A 77 25.20 7.90 6.88
CA GLU A 77 26.63 8.13 6.79
C GLU A 77 27.44 7.13 7.62
N GLY A 78 28.50 6.56 7.04
CA GLY A 78 29.34 5.56 7.68
C GLY A 78 28.75 4.15 7.73
N ILE A 79 27.67 3.87 7.00
CA ILE A 79 27.03 2.54 6.93
C ILE A 79 27.09 2.04 5.48
N ASP A 80 28.03 1.15 5.19
CA ASP A 80 28.37 0.73 3.81
C ASP A 80 27.26 -0.04 3.07
N ASN A 81 26.42 -0.76 3.81
CA ASN A 81 25.39 -1.65 3.22
C ASN A 81 23.97 -1.04 3.20
N ILE A 82 23.83 0.25 3.51
CA ILE A 82 22.57 0.99 3.44
C ILE A 82 22.74 2.23 2.54
N THR A 83 21.81 2.41 1.60
CA THR A 83 21.82 3.57 0.70
C THR A 83 20.43 4.21 0.61
N VAL A 84 20.39 5.51 0.35
CA VAL A 84 19.19 6.24 0.00
C VAL A 84 19.11 6.38 -1.51
N GLN A 85 17.99 5.94 -2.10
CA GLN A 85 17.74 6.03 -3.54
C GLN A 85 16.65 7.05 -3.82
N PRO A 86 16.98 8.21 -4.40
CA PRO A 86 15.99 9.13 -4.94
C PRO A 86 15.19 8.48 -6.07
N LEU A 87 13.87 8.60 -6.00
CA LEU A 87 12.92 8.03 -6.96
C LEU A 87 12.19 9.13 -7.71
N VAL A 88 11.88 8.88 -8.97
CA VAL A 88 11.04 9.80 -9.76
C VAL A 88 9.67 9.93 -9.08
N THR A 89 9.23 11.17 -8.88
CA THR A 89 7.90 11.46 -8.32
C THR A 89 6.83 11.09 -9.33
N LYS A 90 6.15 9.99 -9.10
CA LYS A 90 5.00 9.56 -9.89
C LYS A 90 4.16 8.53 -9.13
N PHE A 91 2.86 8.51 -9.39
CA PHE A 91 1.97 7.51 -8.81
C PHE A 91 1.80 6.30 -9.76
N PRO A 92 1.88 5.06 -9.28
CA PRO A 92 2.09 4.57 -7.91
C PRO A 92 3.53 4.10 -7.64
N GLN A 93 4.47 4.99 -7.45
CA GLN A 93 5.89 4.68 -7.20
C GLN A 93 6.10 3.81 -5.95
N GLY A 94 5.23 3.94 -4.93
CA GLY A 94 5.27 3.14 -3.70
C GLY A 94 4.68 1.73 -3.82
N SER A 95 4.20 1.30 -4.99
CA SER A 95 3.81 -0.10 -5.20
C SER A 95 5.03 -1.03 -5.09
N GLU A 96 4.94 -2.13 -4.35
CA GLU A 96 6.07 -3.04 -4.11
C GLU A 96 6.78 -3.47 -5.42
N LYS A 97 6.01 -3.88 -6.45
CA LYS A 97 6.59 -4.30 -7.74
C LYS A 97 7.30 -3.16 -8.46
N HIS A 98 6.72 -1.95 -8.44
CA HIS A 98 7.32 -0.78 -9.07
C HIS A 98 8.56 -0.31 -8.33
N LEU A 99 8.55 -0.33 -6.99
CA LEU A 99 9.71 0.00 -6.18
C LEU A 99 10.86 -0.97 -6.43
N ILE A 100 10.60 -2.27 -6.47
CA ILE A 100 11.60 -3.29 -6.81
C ILE A 100 12.21 -3.00 -8.18
N TYR A 101 11.38 -2.79 -9.21
CA TYR A 101 11.87 -2.48 -10.55
C TYR A 101 12.66 -1.17 -10.62
N ALA A 102 12.18 -0.12 -9.95
CA ALA A 102 12.85 1.17 -9.93
C ALA A 102 14.28 1.09 -9.37
N ILE A 103 14.46 0.29 -8.30
CA ILE A 103 15.73 0.17 -7.57
C ILE A 103 16.62 -0.92 -8.18
N THR A 104 16.08 -2.11 -8.45
CA THR A 104 16.89 -3.30 -8.80
C THR A 104 16.83 -3.68 -10.28
N LYS A 105 15.92 -3.10 -11.07
CA LYS A 105 15.58 -3.48 -12.45
C LYS A 105 15.06 -4.91 -12.59
N ARG A 106 14.69 -5.55 -11.49
CA ARG A 106 14.10 -6.89 -11.48
C ARG A 106 12.59 -6.82 -11.55
N GLU A 107 12.00 -7.80 -12.21
CA GLU A 107 10.54 -7.95 -12.32
C GLU A 107 10.01 -9.02 -11.37
N VAL A 108 8.88 -8.75 -10.74
CA VAL A 108 8.14 -9.74 -9.96
C VAL A 108 7.04 -10.31 -10.85
N LYS A 109 7.11 -11.60 -11.16
CA LYS A 109 6.15 -12.31 -12.03
C LYS A 109 4.71 -12.19 -11.52
N SER A 110 3.74 -12.42 -12.42
CA SER A 110 2.32 -12.50 -12.05
C SER A 110 2.09 -13.53 -10.93
N GLY A 111 1.33 -13.14 -9.90
CA GLY A 111 1.05 -14.00 -8.75
C GLY A 111 2.21 -14.27 -7.81
N ALA A 112 3.44 -13.84 -8.14
CA ALA A 112 4.60 -14.03 -7.28
C ALA A 112 4.76 -12.91 -6.22
N LEU A 113 5.51 -13.20 -5.17
CA LEU A 113 5.84 -12.28 -4.08
C LEU A 113 7.20 -11.60 -4.32
N PRO A 114 7.48 -10.44 -3.70
CA PRO A 114 8.78 -9.75 -3.77
C PRO A 114 10.00 -10.64 -3.54
N ALA A 115 9.90 -11.63 -2.64
CA ALA A 115 10.96 -12.57 -2.36
C ALA A 115 11.42 -13.36 -3.59
N SER A 116 10.54 -13.64 -4.55
CA SER A 116 10.93 -14.31 -5.82
C SER A 116 11.90 -13.49 -6.68
N ALA A 117 11.98 -12.19 -6.44
CA ALA A 117 12.96 -11.28 -7.04
C ALA A 117 14.16 -10.99 -6.10
N GLY A 118 14.35 -11.78 -5.04
CA GLY A 118 15.40 -11.57 -4.05
C GLY A 118 15.19 -10.37 -3.13
N CYS A 119 13.96 -9.83 -3.05
CA CYS A 119 13.68 -8.58 -2.36
C CYS A 119 12.69 -8.76 -1.22
N ILE A 120 12.92 -8.04 -0.12
CA ILE A 120 11.92 -7.78 0.92
C ILE A 120 11.56 -6.30 0.84
N VAL A 121 10.26 -5.98 0.88
CA VAL A 121 9.77 -4.60 0.87
C VAL A 121 8.95 -4.35 2.12
N ASP A 122 9.33 -3.34 2.90
CA ASP A 122 8.55 -2.88 4.07
C ASP A 122 8.42 -1.35 4.06
N ASN A 123 7.32 -0.85 4.64
CA ASN A 123 7.09 0.58 4.79
C ASN A 123 7.97 1.16 5.92
N VAL A 124 8.34 2.43 5.80
CA VAL A 124 9.20 3.14 6.74
C VAL A 124 8.71 3.09 8.19
N ASP A 125 7.41 3.24 8.46
CA ASP A 125 6.87 3.14 9.83
C ASP A 125 6.91 1.70 10.39
N THR A 126 6.80 0.68 9.52
CA THR A 126 7.02 -0.72 9.91
C THR A 126 8.45 -0.93 10.43
N VAL A 127 9.43 -0.31 9.79
CA VAL A 127 10.85 -0.40 10.20
C VAL A 127 11.08 0.24 11.58
N VAL A 128 10.48 1.41 11.82
CA VAL A 128 10.50 2.04 13.15
C VAL A 128 9.80 1.15 14.21
N ALA A 129 8.72 0.48 13.83
CA ALA A 129 8.05 -0.46 14.73
C ALA A 129 8.94 -1.67 15.07
N ILE A 130 9.73 -2.17 14.12
CA ILE A 130 10.73 -3.24 14.37
C ILE A 130 11.79 -2.75 15.36
N GLU A 131 12.36 -1.57 15.15
CA GLU A 131 13.33 -0.98 16.10
C GLU A 131 12.74 -0.91 17.52
N ARG A 132 11.53 -0.37 17.64
CA ARG A 132 10.88 -0.24 18.96
C ARG A 132 10.60 -1.59 19.62
N ALA A 133 10.18 -2.57 18.84
CA ALA A 133 9.92 -3.91 19.37
C ALA A 133 11.20 -4.60 19.89
N ILE A 134 12.26 -4.57 19.10
CA ILE A 134 13.51 -5.28 19.42
C ILE A 134 14.34 -4.52 20.45
N CYS A 135 14.52 -3.20 20.28
CA CYS A 135 15.41 -2.42 21.16
C CYS A 135 14.75 -1.95 22.45
N LYS A 136 13.40 -1.86 22.49
CA LYS A 136 12.67 -1.31 23.65
C LYS A 136 11.58 -2.23 24.21
N GLY A 137 11.42 -3.45 23.68
CA GLY A 137 10.37 -4.39 24.09
C GLY A 137 8.94 -3.82 23.89
N ARG A 138 8.75 -2.86 22.99
CA ARG A 138 7.47 -2.17 22.79
C ARG A 138 6.80 -2.64 21.50
N PRO A 139 5.71 -3.40 21.57
CA PRO A 139 4.95 -3.81 20.38
C PRO A 139 4.30 -2.60 19.69
N LEU A 140 3.86 -2.80 18.44
CA LEU A 140 3.17 -1.77 17.67
C LEU A 140 1.78 -1.48 18.29
N MET A 141 1.70 -0.44 19.11
CA MET A 141 0.49 0.02 19.80
C MET A 141 0.00 1.38 19.30
N ARG A 142 0.79 2.05 18.47
CA ARG A 142 0.49 3.41 17.99
C ARG A 142 0.89 3.55 16.54
N ARG A 143 0.12 4.37 15.80
CA ARG A 143 0.41 4.76 14.41
C ARG A 143 0.47 6.27 14.30
N ILE A 144 1.25 6.76 13.32
CA ILE A 144 1.11 8.14 12.86
C ILE A 144 0.12 8.14 11.71
N VAL A 145 -0.89 8.99 11.80
CA VAL A 145 -2.00 9.08 10.84
C VAL A 145 -2.09 10.52 10.36
N THR A 146 -2.09 10.72 9.05
CA THR A 146 -2.35 12.03 8.45
C THR A 146 -3.85 12.29 8.45
N VAL A 147 -4.30 13.41 9.02
CA VAL A 147 -5.66 13.91 8.85
C VAL A 147 -5.60 15.16 7.97
N SER A 148 -6.31 15.18 6.86
CA SER A 148 -6.20 16.24 5.85
C SER A 148 -7.52 16.45 5.08
N GLY A 149 -7.52 17.44 4.18
CA GLY A 149 -8.71 17.88 3.45
C GLY A 149 -9.28 19.20 3.99
N LYS A 150 -10.04 19.91 3.17
CA LYS A 150 -10.63 21.19 3.53
C LYS A 150 -11.73 21.08 4.60
N GLY A 151 -12.26 19.86 4.82
CA GLY A 151 -13.36 19.60 5.76
C GLY A 151 -12.96 19.49 7.23
N ILE A 152 -11.65 19.48 7.57
CA ILE A 152 -11.16 19.33 8.94
C ILE A 152 -10.61 20.66 9.47
N LYS A 153 -10.88 20.98 10.76
CA LYS A 153 -10.40 22.23 11.37
C LYS A 153 -8.88 22.27 11.53
N ASN A 154 -8.30 21.19 12.01
CA ASN A 154 -6.87 21.13 12.29
C ASN A 154 -6.23 19.97 11.49
N PRO A 155 -5.82 20.19 10.24
CA PRO A 155 -5.08 19.18 9.49
C PRO A 155 -3.67 18.97 10.06
N GLY A 156 -3.18 17.72 10.01
CA GLY A 156 -1.85 17.39 10.55
C GLY A 156 -1.57 15.90 10.63
N ASN A 157 -0.42 15.57 11.22
CA ASN A 157 -0.02 14.18 11.50
C ASN A 157 -0.17 13.91 13.00
N TYR A 158 -0.96 12.90 13.33
CA TYR A 158 -1.34 12.59 14.71
C TYR A 158 -0.88 11.19 15.11
N LYS A 159 -0.25 11.09 16.28
CA LYS A 159 0.16 9.81 16.86
C LYS A 159 -0.96 9.24 17.70
N ILE A 160 -1.71 8.31 17.14
CA ILE A 160 -2.90 7.70 17.74
C ILE A 160 -2.61 6.29 18.27
N ARG A 161 -3.45 5.81 19.20
CA ARG A 161 -3.44 4.40 19.62
C ARG A 161 -4.21 3.55 18.61
N ILE A 162 -3.70 2.38 18.28
CA ILE A 162 -4.44 1.37 17.52
C ILE A 162 -5.67 0.97 18.33
N GLY A 163 -6.83 0.91 17.67
CA GLY A 163 -8.13 0.69 18.31
C GLY A 163 -8.91 1.96 18.63
N MET A 164 -8.27 3.14 18.60
CA MET A 164 -8.98 4.43 18.69
C MET A 164 -9.91 4.59 17.50
N THR A 165 -11.16 5.04 17.72
CA THR A 165 -12.08 5.28 16.62
C THR A 165 -11.65 6.53 15.84
N LEU A 166 -12.03 6.60 14.57
CA LEU A 166 -11.76 7.81 13.78
C LEU A 166 -12.63 8.98 14.26
N ARG A 167 -13.76 8.71 14.91
CA ARG A 167 -14.58 9.71 15.58
C ARG A 167 -13.81 10.36 16.72
N ASP A 168 -13.28 9.57 17.66
CA ASP A 168 -12.49 10.08 18.78
C ASP A 168 -11.29 10.89 18.30
N LEU A 169 -10.66 10.47 17.19
CA LEU A 169 -9.56 11.22 16.58
C LEU A 169 -10.03 12.59 16.10
N VAL A 170 -11.14 12.65 15.33
CA VAL A 170 -11.69 13.90 14.79
C VAL A 170 -12.09 14.84 15.93
N ASP A 171 -12.78 14.33 16.96
CA ASP A 171 -13.21 15.13 18.11
C ASP A 171 -12.01 15.66 18.90
N ALA A 172 -10.99 14.84 19.14
CA ALA A 172 -9.77 15.23 19.86
C ALA A 172 -8.96 16.34 19.15
N ILE A 173 -9.07 16.46 17.82
CA ILE A 173 -8.36 17.48 17.05
C ILE A 173 -9.22 18.70 16.69
N GLY A 174 -10.40 18.86 17.30
CA GLY A 174 -11.24 20.04 17.18
C GLY A 174 -12.41 19.92 16.20
N GLY A 175 -12.65 18.75 15.63
CA GLY A 175 -13.82 18.48 14.80
C GLY A 175 -13.74 18.98 13.37
N PHE A 176 -14.84 18.85 12.66
CA PHE A 176 -15.00 19.28 11.28
C PHE A 176 -15.25 20.79 11.14
N ASN A 177 -14.95 21.32 9.97
CA ASN A 177 -15.43 22.62 9.55
C ASN A 177 -16.95 22.56 9.31
N GLU A 178 -17.60 23.73 9.32
CA GLU A 178 -19.06 23.87 9.22
C GLU A 178 -19.46 24.59 7.93
N GLY A 179 -20.76 24.60 7.63
CA GLY A 179 -21.33 25.26 6.46
C GLY A 179 -20.81 24.69 5.14
N ALA A 180 -20.40 25.55 4.24
CA ALA A 180 -19.88 25.15 2.90
C ALA A 180 -18.59 24.32 2.98
N ASN A 181 -17.86 24.42 4.08
CA ASN A 181 -16.63 23.66 4.31
C ASN A 181 -16.84 22.37 5.12
N ALA A 182 -18.09 22.00 5.44
CA ALA A 182 -18.36 20.72 6.07
C ALA A 182 -17.94 19.56 5.16
N PRO A 183 -17.33 18.47 5.68
CA PRO A 183 -16.96 17.35 4.86
C PRO A 183 -18.20 16.57 4.41
N VAL A 184 -18.24 16.22 3.14
CA VAL A 184 -19.28 15.37 2.53
C VAL A 184 -18.74 13.99 2.16
N LYS A 185 -17.41 13.80 2.19
CA LYS A 185 -16.77 12.53 1.87
C LYS A 185 -15.57 12.30 2.77
N LEU A 186 -15.55 11.12 3.40
CA LEU A 186 -14.47 10.66 4.27
C LEU A 186 -13.77 9.47 3.63
N ILE A 187 -12.42 9.48 3.62
CA ILE A 187 -11.61 8.41 3.01
C ILE A 187 -10.59 7.94 4.05
N ALA A 188 -10.53 6.64 4.30
CA ALA A 188 -9.49 6.03 5.12
C ALA A 188 -8.25 5.70 4.27
N GLY A 189 -7.15 6.42 4.49
CA GLY A 189 -5.93 6.35 3.65
C GLY A 189 -5.85 7.49 2.64
N GLY A 190 -5.18 7.26 1.51
CA GLY A 190 -5.04 8.23 0.43
C GLY A 190 -6.23 8.24 -0.54
N PRO A 191 -6.35 9.26 -1.39
CA PRO A 191 -7.53 9.44 -2.25
C PRO A 191 -7.59 8.45 -3.42
N MET A 192 -6.47 7.85 -3.80
CA MET A 192 -6.38 6.96 -4.95
C MET A 192 -6.78 5.51 -4.59
N MET A 193 -6.35 5.02 -3.43
CA MET A 193 -6.53 3.63 -3.02
C MET A 193 -7.43 3.46 -1.79
N GLY A 194 -7.63 4.49 -0.98
CA GLY A 194 -8.38 4.45 0.26
C GLY A 194 -9.88 4.18 0.06
N PRO A 195 -10.52 3.38 0.92
CA PRO A 195 -11.97 3.21 0.90
C PRO A 195 -12.67 4.43 1.46
N THR A 196 -13.81 4.78 0.86
CA THR A 196 -14.73 5.78 1.42
C THR A 196 -15.44 5.21 2.64
N LEU A 197 -15.55 6.02 3.68
CA LEU A 197 -16.24 5.68 4.92
C LEU A 197 -17.66 6.25 4.93
N TYR A 198 -18.61 5.48 5.43
CA TYR A 198 -19.98 5.92 5.71
C TYR A 198 -20.19 6.27 7.19
N THR A 199 -19.24 5.89 8.07
CA THR A 199 -19.24 6.22 9.49
C THR A 199 -17.81 6.42 9.98
N LEU A 200 -17.64 7.18 11.05
CA LEU A 200 -16.39 7.34 11.80
C LEU A 200 -16.23 6.33 12.95
N ASP A 201 -17.28 5.54 13.23
CA ASP A 201 -17.27 4.54 14.31
C ASP A 201 -16.51 3.27 13.90
N VAL A 202 -15.39 3.48 13.21
CA VAL A 202 -14.43 2.45 12.81
C VAL A 202 -13.12 2.65 13.55
N ALA A 203 -12.59 1.57 14.10
CA ALA A 203 -11.33 1.60 14.83
C ALA A 203 -10.14 1.72 13.88
N SER A 204 -9.14 2.50 14.28
CA SER A 204 -7.85 2.52 13.62
C SER A 204 -7.15 1.17 13.78
N VAL A 205 -6.49 0.72 12.72
CA VAL A 205 -5.76 -0.54 12.65
C VAL A 205 -4.29 -0.31 12.33
N LYS A 206 -3.48 -1.35 12.36
CA LYS A 206 -2.03 -1.29 12.07
C LYS A 206 -1.70 -0.71 10.69
N THR A 207 -2.63 -0.73 9.74
CA THR A 207 -2.45 -0.23 8.38
C THR A 207 -3.09 1.15 8.13
N THR A 208 -3.71 1.75 9.15
CA THR A 208 -4.31 3.09 9.02
C THR A 208 -3.20 4.12 8.83
N SER A 209 -3.18 4.81 7.69
CA SER A 209 -2.20 5.83 7.32
C SER A 209 -2.78 7.24 7.24
N GLY A 210 -4.08 7.38 6.99
CA GLY A 210 -4.72 8.67 6.83
C GLY A 210 -6.22 8.65 7.00
N LEU A 211 -6.77 9.85 7.23
CA LEU A 211 -8.19 10.18 7.16
C LEU A 211 -8.32 11.48 6.35
N LEU A 212 -8.97 11.41 5.19
CA LEU A 212 -9.23 12.58 4.37
C LEU A 212 -10.69 13.02 4.54
N CYS A 213 -10.87 14.32 4.77
CA CYS A 213 -12.16 14.96 5.04
C CYS A 213 -12.45 15.97 3.93
N PHE A 214 -13.06 15.48 2.84
CA PHE A 214 -13.29 16.25 1.62
C PHE A 214 -14.62 17.00 1.65
N THR A 215 -14.57 18.29 1.30
CA THR A 215 -15.73 19.14 1.07
C THR A 215 -16.43 18.79 -0.24
N GLN A 216 -17.58 19.40 -0.52
CA GLN A 216 -18.32 19.20 -1.76
C GLN A 216 -17.46 19.50 -3.00
N GLU A 217 -16.61 20.52 -2.96
CA GLU A 217 -15.71 20.87 -4.05
C GLU A 217 -14.66 19.78 -4.32
N GLU A 218 -14.03 19.25 -3.25
CA GLU A 218 -13.00 18.21 -3.36
C GLU A 218 -13.61 16.84 -3.72
N ALA A 219 -14.84 16.58 -3.29
CA ALA A 219 -15.53 15.31 -3.49
C ALA A 219 -16.31 15.22 -4.80
N PHE A 220 -16.38 16.32 -5.57
CA PHE A 220 -17.17 16.37 -6.78
C PHE A 220 -16.70 15.34 -7.82
N ILE A 221 -17.60 14.44 -8.18
CA ILE A 221 -17.39 13.46 -9.25
C ILE A 221 -18.45 13.73 -10.32
N PRO A 222 -18.05 14.10 -11.55
CA PRO A 222 -18.99 14.23 -12.65
C PRO A 222 -19.74 12.93 -12.94
N GLU A 223 -20.91 13.04 -13.54
CA GLU A 223 -21.72 11.91 -13.94
C GLU A 223 -20.96 10.97 -14.89
N GLU A 224 -21.11 9.67 -14.66
CA GLU A 224 -20.51 8.64 -15.49
C GLU A 224 -21.15 8.60 -16.88
N ARG A 225 -20.32 8.57 -17.93
CA ARG A 225 -20.74 8.49 -19.33
C ARG A 225 -20.28 7.19 -19.97
N ASN A 226 -20.82 6.92 -21.16
CA ASN A 226 -20.42 5.78 -21.97
C ASN A 226 -18.94 5.84 -22.35
N CYS A 227 -18.30 4.67 -22.41
CA CYS A 227 -16.90 4.56 -22.81
C CYS A 227 -16.71 5.02 -24.25
N ILE A 228 -15.84 6.01 -24.46
CA ILE A 228 -15.52 6.56 -25.81
C ILE A 228 -14.33 5.85 -26.46
N ARG A 229 -13.82 4.76 -25.86
CA ARG A 229 -12.69 3.93 -26.35
C ARG A 229 -11.39 4.71 -26.65
N CYS A 230 -11.10 5.76 -25.89
CA CYS A 230 -9.93 6.62 -26.09
C CYS A 230 -8.57 5.99 -25.72
N GLY A 231 -8.55 4.85 -25.01
CA GLY A 231 -7.31 4.16 -24.62
C GLY A 231 -6.58 4.72 -23.40
N LYS A 232 -6.91 5.90 -22.86
CA LYS A 232 -6.18 6.53 -21.74
C LYS A 232 -6.04 5.64 -20.51
N CYS A 233 -7.04 4.84 -20.17
CA CYS A 233 -6.97 3.91 -19.06
C CYS A 233 -5.92 2.79 -19.26
N VAL A 234 -5.62 2.42 -20.52
CA VAL A 234 -4.57 1.44 -20.87
C VAL A 234 -3.20 2.09 -20.79
N GLU A 235 -3.07 3.28 -21.40
CA GLU A 235 -1.83 4.05 -21.43
C GLU A 235 -1.31 4.36 -20.01
N HIS A 236 -2.22 4.72 -19.10
CA HIS A 236 -1.88 5.06 -17.71
C HIS A 236 -1.94 3.86 -16.75
N CYS A 237 -2.14 2.64 -17.24
CA CYS A 237 -2.10 1.47 -16.39
C CYS A 237 -0.65 1.07 -16.07
N PRO A 238 -0.19 1.19 -14.81
CA PRO A 238 1.20 0.89 -14.44
C PRO A 238 1.53 -0.61 -14.57
N MET A 239 0.51 -1.47 -14.69
CA MET A 239 0.64 -2.91 -14.86
C MET A 239 0.46 -3.37 -16.32
N GLY A 240 0.30 -2.45 -17.29
CA GLY A 240 0.08 -2.77 -18.69
C GLY A 240 -1.23 -3.52 -18.98
N LEU A 241 -2.23 -3.42 -18.09
CA LEU A 241 -3.53 -4.07 -18.25
C LEU A 241 -4.45 -3.27 -19.18
N GLN A 242 -5.59 -3.87 -19.52
CA GLN A 242 -6.66 -3.23 -20.29
C GLN A 242 -7.88 -2.94 -19.39
N PRO A 243 -7.88 -1.85 -18.59
CA PRO A 243 -8.92 -1.61 -17.60
C PRO A 243 -10.34 -1.49 -18.17
N PHE A 244 -10.51 -0.97 -19.39
CA PHE A 244 -11.81 -0.92 -20.04
C PHE A 244 -12.40 -2.30 -20.30
N LEU A 245 -11.55 -3.27 -20.67
CA LEU A 245 -11.94 -4.66 -20.90
C LEU A 245 -12.24 -5.39 -19.60
N LEU A 246 -11.36 -5.21 -18.59
CA LEU A 246 -11.61 -5.74 -17.25
C LEU A 246 -12.91 -5.22 -16.63
N ASN A 247 -13.20 -3.92 -16.85
CA ASN A 247 -14.49 -3.33 -16.45
C ASN A 247 -15.67 -3.98 -17.20
N ALA A 248 -15.53 -4.24 -18.51
CA ALA A 248 -16.58 -4.90 -19.29
C ALA A 248 -16.84 -6.32 -18.77
N CYS A 249 -15.82 -7.11 -18.47
CA CYS A 249 -15.96 -8.42 -17.83
C CYS A 249 -16.64 -8.30 -16.46
N ALA A 250 -16.20 -7.34 -15.63
CA ALA A 250 -16.76 -7.10 -14.31
C ALA A 250 -18.27 -6.80 -14.35
N LEU A 251 -18.71 -5.91 -15.24
CA LEU A 251 -20.11 -5.51 -15.38
C LEU A 251 -21.00 -6.64 -15.93
N LYS A 252 -20.41 -7.58 -16.68
CA LYS A 252 -21.13 -8.76 -17.21
C LYS A 252 -21.11 -9.95 -16.24
N GLY A 253 -20.38 -9.87 -15.12
CA GLY A 253 -20.17 -11.00 -14.23
C GLY A 253 -19.27 -12.11 -14.82
N ASP A 254 -18.51 -11.77 -15.89
CA ASP A 254 -17.59 -12.69 -16.56
C ASP A 254 -16.27 -12.81 -15.79
N GLY A 255 -16.27 -13.64 -14.74
CA GLY A 255 -15.08 -13.89 -13.92
C GLY A 255 -13.98 -14.63 -14.66
N GLU A 256 -14.31 -15.54 -15.57
CA GLU A 256 -13.32 -16.28 -16.38
C GLU A 256 -12.61 -15.34 -17.35
N GLY A 257 -13.35 -14.53 -18.09
CA GLY A 257 -12.79 -13.48 -18.94
C GLY A 257 -11.92 -12.50 -18.17
N PHE A 258 -12.36 -12.09 -16.97
CA PHE A 258 -11.58 -11.22 -16.09
C PHE A 258 -10.22 -11.83 -15.72
N VAL A 259 -10.17 -13.11 -15.34
CA VAL A 259 -8.92 -13.82 -15.02
C VAL A 259 -8.06 -14.02 -16.27
N LYS A 260 -8.65 -14.40 -17.41
CA LYS A 260 -7.98 -14.55 -18.70
C LYS A 260 -7.28 -13.27 -19.16
N HIS A 261 -7.87 -12.11 -18.88
CA HIS A 261 -7.29 -10.79 -19.18
C HIS A 261 -6.43 -10.23 -18.03
N HIS A 262 -5.88 -11.10 -17.19
CA HIS A 262 -4.96 -10.75 -16.10
C HIS A 262 -5.52 -9.79 -15.05
N GLY A 263 -6.84 -9.79 -14.81
CA GLY A 263 -7.47 -8.90 -13.84
C GLY A 263 -6.95 -9.08 -12.41
N LEU A 264 -6.46 -10.28 -12.07
CA LEU A 264 -5.84 -10.56 -10.76
C LEU A 264 -4.51 -9.80 -10.54
N ASP A 265 -3.83 -9.37 -11.60
CA ASP A 265 -2.58 -8.60 -11.52
C ASP A 265 -2.81 -7.10 -11.29
N CYS A 266 -4.07 -6.64 -11.31
CA CYS A 266 -4.40 -5.26 -11.00
C CYS A 266 -3.97 -4.90 -9.57
N ILE A 267 -3.19 -3.84 -9.39
CA ILE A 267 -2.76 -3.33 -8.08
C ILE A 267 -3.74 -2.34 -7.45
N GLU A 268 -4.90 -2.13 -8.06
CA GLU A 268 -6.01 -1.31 -7.55
C GLU A 268 -5.64 0.17 -7.31
N CYS A 269 -4.65 0.67 -8.04
CA CYS A 269 -4.10 2.02 -7.86
C CYS A 269 -5.04 3.18 -8.22
N GLY A 270 -6.13 2.93 -8.95
CA GLY A 270 -7.10 3.97 -9.32
C GLY A 270 -6.73 4.84 -10.52
N SER A 271 -5.50 4.79 -11.06
CA SER A 271 -5.05 5.62 -12.18
C SER A 271 -6.00 5.56 -13.39
N CYS A 272 -6.53 4.39 -13.71
CA CYS A 272 -7.45 4.22 -14.83
C CYS A 272 -8.79 4.98 -14.66
N SER A 273 -9.32 5.04 -13.42
CA SER A 273 -10.53 5.84 -13.14
C SER A 273 -10.23 7.33 -13.15
N TYR A 274 -9.08 7.73 -12.60
CA TYR A 274 -8.65 9.13 -12.55
C TYR A 274 -8.51 9.72 -13.95
N GLU A 275 -7.83 9.02 -14.86
CA GLU A 275 -7.58 9.44 -16.24
C GLU A 275 -8.77 9.29 -17.17
N CYS A 276 -9.85 8.63 -16.75
CA CYS A 276 -11.00 8.38 -17.60
C CYS A 276 -11.78 9.68 -17.92
N PRO A 277 -11.85 10.16 -19.20
CA PRO A 277 -12.61 11.35 -19.54
C PRO A 277 -14.12 11.13 -19.44
N ALA A 278 -14.58 9.88 -19.53
CA ALA A 278 -15.99 9.49 -19.32
C ALA A 278 -16.32 9.24 -17.85
N LYS A 279 -15.39 9.48 -16.92
CA LYS A 279 -15.56 9.35 -15.47
C LYS A 279 -16.06 7.99 -14.99
N ARG A 280 -15.67 6.92 -15.72
CA ARG A 280 -16.07 5.56 -15.40
C ARG A 280 -15.41 5.05 -14.14
N GLN A 281 -16.19 4.33 -13.32
CA GLN A 281 -15.76 3.73 -12.05
C GLN A 281 -14.95 2.43 -12.28
N LEU A 282 -13.88 2.51 -13.10
CA LEU A 282 -13.10 1.35 -13.53
C LEU A 282 -12.44 0.61 -12.36
N ALA A 283 -11.76 1.35 -11.49
CA ALA A 283 -11.04 0.76 -10.37
C ALA A 283 -11.97 0.04 -9.38
N GLN A 284 -13.17 0.57 -9.15
CA GLN A 284 -14.15 0.03 -8.22
C GLN A 284 -14.69 -1.32 -8.72
N SER A 285 -15.12 -1.40 -9.98
CA SER A 285 -15.62 -2.64 -10.58
C SER A 285 -14.54 -3.71 -10.67
N ILE A 286 -13.31 -3.33 -11.06
CA ILE A 286 -12.15 -4.23 -11.11
C ILE A 286 -11.81 -4.76 -9.72
N ARG A 287 -11.77 -3.89 -8.69
CA ARG A 287 -11.50 -4.28 -7.29
C ARG A 287 -12.54 -5.27 -6.77
N ALA A 288 -13.82 -5.01 -7.02
CA ALA A 288 -14.89 -5.90 -6.59
C ALA A 288 -14.77 -7.29 -7.23
N THR A 289 -14.59 -7.36 -8.55
CA THR A 289 -14.44 -8.62 -9.28
C THR A 289 -13.16 -9.35 -8.90
N LYS A 290 -12.04 -8.64 -8.76
CA LYS A 290 -10.78 -9.23 -8.29
C LYS A 290 -10.93 -9.89 -6.92
N LYS A 291 -11.63 -9.24 -5.99
CA LYS A 291 -11.88 -9.82 -4.65
C LYS A 291 -12.65 -11.14 -4.73
N ILE A 292 -13.68 -11.20 -5.59
CA ILE A 292 -14.49 -12.40 -5.82
C ILE A 292 -13.62 -13.52 -6.42
N GLU A 293 -12.91 -13.24 -7.50
CA GLU A 293 -12.12 -14.25 -8.21
C GLU A 293 -10.90 -14.72 -7.39
N ALA A 294 -10.23 -13.82 -6.67
CA ALA A 294 -9.18 -14.20 -5.73
C ALA A 294 -9.72 -15.09 -4.60
N GLY A 295 -10.92 -14.81 -4.09
CA GLY A 295 -11.60 -15.64 -3.10
C GLY A 295 -11.90 -17.04 -3.63
N LYS A 296 -12.41 -17.17 -4.85
CA LYS A 296 -12.65 -18.49 -5.50
C LYS A 296 -11.34 -19.28 -5.64
N LYS A 297 -10.26 -18.62 -6.10
CA LYS A 297 -8.93 -19.25 -6.23
C LYS A 297 -8.39 -19.71 -4.88
N ALA A 298 -8.53 -18.91 -3.84
CA ALA A 298 -8.10 -19.27 -2.48
C ALA A 298 -8.89 -20.45 -1.92
N ALA A 299 -10.21 -20.47 -2.11
CA ALA A 299 -11.08 -21.58 -1.69
C ALA A 299 -10.73 -22.89 -2.41
N ALA A 300 -10.50 -22.83 -3.72
CA ALA A 300 -10.07 -24.00 -4.51
C ALA A 300 -8.70 -24.54 -4.04
N ALA A 301 -7.75 -23.66 -3.76
CA ALA A 301 -6.45 -24.05 -3.24
C ALA A 301 -6.53 -24.67 -1.84
N ALA A 302 -7.39 -24.15 -0.96
CA ALA A 302 -7.62 -24.72 0.37
C ALA A 302 -8.24 -26.12 0.28
N ALA A 303 -9.25 -26.30 -0.58
CA ALA A 303 -9.88 -27.61 -0.81
C ALA A 303 -8.87 -28.65 -1.35
N ALA A 304 -8.01 -28.25 -2.30
CA ALA A 304 -6.97 -29.13 -2.84
C ALA A 304 -5.95 -29.54 -1.76
N ARG A 305 -5.53 -28.61 -0.88
CA ARG A 305 -4.64 -28.91 0.26
C ARG A 305 -5.29 -29.89 1.24
N ALA A 306 -6.54 -29.65 1.64
CA ALA A 306 -7.27 -30.53 2.55
C ALA A 306 -7.40 -31.95 1.98
N LYS A 307 -7.66 -32.07 0.68
CA LYS A 307 -7.71 -33.38 0.00
C LYS A 307 -6.36 -34.09 0.02
N ALA A 308 -5.27 -33.37 -0.31
CA ALA A 308 -3.92 -33.93 -0.28
C ALA A 308 -3.49 -34.38 1.12
N GLU A 309 -3.83 -33.60 2.16
CA GLU A 309 -3.56 -33.97 3.56
C GLU A 309 -4.35 -35.21 4.00
N ALA A 310 -5.62 -35.33 3.59
CA ALA A 310 -6.45 -36.49 3.87
C ALA A 310 -5.90 -37.77 3.19
N GLU A 311 -5.49 -37.64 1.92
CA GLU A 311 -4.85 -38.75 1.16
C GLU A 311 -3.50 -39.17 1.79
N ALA A 312 -2.70 -38.20 2.27
CA ALA A 312 -1.45 -38.49 2.96
C ALA A 312 -1.66 -39.23 4.28
N LYS A 313 -2.65 -38.80 5.09
CA LYS A 313 -3.01 -39.49 6.34
C LYS A 313 -3.48 -40.92 6.08
N ALA A 314 -4.38 -41.11 5.11
CA ALA A 314 -4.88 -42.44 4.75
C ALA A 314 -3.78 -43.39 4.23
N LYS A 315 -2.72 -42.87 3.60
CA LYS A 315 -1.54 -43.65 3.21
C LYS A 315 -0.67 -44.02 4.42
N ALA A 316 -0.50 -43.09 5.38
CA ALA A 316 0.28 -43.34 6.58
C ALA A 316 -0.37 -44.37 7.53
N GLU A 317 -1.69 -44.46 7.56
CA GLU A 317 -2.45 -45.47 8.35
C GLU A 317 -2.44 -46.86 7.72
N LYS A 318 -2.05 -46.98 6.43
CA LYS A 318 -1.98 -48.29 5.73
C LYS A 318 -0.59 -48.92 5.72
N ASN A 319 0.43 -48.20 6.18
CA ASN A 319 1.80 -48.66 6.37
C ASN A 319 2.10 -48.85 7.85
#